data_7a705a3436694015b8a341c8f679a500
#
_entry.id   7a705a3436694015b8a341c8f679a500
#
_cell.length_a   1.000
_cell.length_b   1.000
_cell.length_c   1.000
_cell.angle_alpha   90.00
_cell.angle_beta   90.00
_cell.angle_gamma   90.00
#
_symmetry.space_group_name_H-M   'P 1'
#
loop_
_entity.id
_entity.type
_entity.pdbx_description
1 polymer ?
#
loop_
_entity_poly.entity_id
_entity_poly.type
_entity_poly.pdbx_seq_one_letter_code
_entity_poly.pdbx_strand_id
1 'polypeptide(L)'
;TLFRSNNTFYGVGTNPCIAIFTAGVPHPKEKKCKFINFEDDGFIVAKHVGLVDNGTAKDRKQHLLDVWNGKIEAENKFCVETTIDPEDEWLHSFYYFNDEIPSEEDFRKTMADYLTFQFNMITHGRGYLFDNEKNDE
;
A
#
# COMPACT_ATOMS: atom_id res chain seq x y z
N THR A 1 9.00 9.62 -9.50
CA THR A 1 7.74 9.53 -8.72
C THR A 1 7.02 8.26 -9.05
N LEU A 2 6.54 7.56 -8.05
CA LEU A 2 5.81 6.31 -8.19
C LEU A 2 4.45 6.44 -7.51
N PHE A 3 3.41 6.00 -8.21
CA PHE A 3 2.03 5.94 -7.71
C PHE A 3 1.57 4.49 -7.66
N ARG A 4 0.79 4.15 -6.66
CA ARG A 4 0.11 2.87 -6.55
C ARG A 4 -1.40 3.12 -6.46
N SER A 5 -2.19 2.37 -7.21
CA SER A 5 -3.65 2.38 -7.14
C SER A 5 -4.17 0.96 -6.93
N ASN A 6 -5.24 0.82 -6.15
CA ASN A 6 -5.91 -0.45 -5.91
C ASN A 6 -7.11 -0.60 -6.85
N ASN A 7 -7.41 -1.84 -7.25
CA ASN A 7 -8.60 -2.17 -8.03
C ASN A 7 -8.76 -1.41 -9.36
N THR A 8 -7.68 -0.85 -9.92
CA THR A 8 -7.74 -0.12 -11.20
C THR A 8 -8.25 -0.99 -12.35
N PHE A 9 -7.97 -2.30 -12.29
CA PHE A 9 -8.44 -3.25 -13.28
C PHE A 9 -9.54 -4.13 -12.68
N TYR A 10 -10.75 -4.00 -13.21
CA TYR A 10 -11.88 -4.81 -12.77
C TYR A 10 -11.62 -6.30 -12.93
N GLY A 11 -11.85 -7.05 -11.85
CA GLY A 11 -11.73 -8.52 -11.84
C GLY A 11 -10.28 -9.05 -11.78
N VAL A 12 -9.28 -8.17 -11.65
CA VAL A 12 -7.87 -8.57 -11.54
C VAL A 12 -7.30 -8.02 -10.24
N GLY A 13 -6.74 -8.90 -9.40
CA GLY A 13 -6.13 -8.54 -8.11
C GLY A 13 -4.74 -7.92 -8.21
N THR A 14 -4.48 -7.09 -9.25
CA THR A 14 -3.20 -6.41 -9.44
C THR A 14 -3.28 -4.95 -9.04
N ASN A 15 -2.24 -4.48 -8.37
CA ASN A 15 -2.08 -3.08 -8.01
C ASN A 15 -1.07 -2.44 -8.96
N PRO A 16 -1.51 -1.66 -9.96
CA PRO A 16 -0.61 -1.03 -10.90
C PRO A 16 0.20 0.08 -10.24
N CYS A 17 1.42 0.27 -10.72
CA CYS A 17 2.28 1.38 -10.35
C CYS A 17 2.56 2.25 -11.57
N ILE A 18 2.62 3.57 -11.38
CA ILE A 18 3.04 4.53 -12.41
C ILE A 18 4.38 5.12 -11.97
N ALA A 19 5.43 4.88 -12.75
CA ALA A 19 6.74 5.46 -12.53
C ALA A 19 7.01 6.56 -13.55
N ILE A 20 7.45 7.73 -13.10
CA ILE A 20 7.75 8.88 -13.94
C ILE A 20 9.24 9.15 -13.88
N PHE A 21 9.91 9.06 -15.04
CA PHE A 21 11.34 9.27 -15.20
C PHE A 21 11.61 10.44 -16.15
N THR A 22 12.74 11.11 -15.94
CA THR A 22 13.28 12.08 -16.92
C THR A 22 14.32 11.37 -17.76
N ALA A 23 14.05 11.22 -19.05
CA ALA A 23 14.95 10.53 -19.97
C ALA A 23 16.24 11.33 -20.19
N GLY A 24 17.37 10.63 -20.34
CA GLY A 24 18.66 11.23 -20.69
C GLY A 24 19.36 12.02 -19.58
N VAL A 25 18.77 12.08 -18.36
CA VAL A 25 19.39 12.74 -17.21
C VAL A 25 19.58 11.71 -16.09
N PRO A 26 20.81 11.38 -15.71
CA PRO A 26 21.05 10.51 -14.56
C PRO A 26 20.44 11.09 -13.29
N HIS A 27 19.86 10.24 -12.46
CA HIS A 27 19.29 10.67 -11.19
C HIS A 27 20.40 11.05 -10.20
N PRO A 28 20.48 12.30 -9.73
CA PRO A 28 21.47 12.68 -8.71
C PRO A 28 21.15 11.97 -7.38
N LYS A 29 22.17 11.46 -6.69
CA LYS A 29 22.02 10.72 -5.42
C LYS A 29 21.26 11.51 -4.36
N GLU A 30 21.50 12.82 -4.29
CA GLU A 30 20.88 13.72 -3.32
C GLU A 30 19.45 14.16 -3.68
N LYS A 31 18.98 13.80 -4.88
CA LYS A 31 17.65 14.21 -5.32
C LYS A 31 16.58 13.32 -4.73
N LYS A 32 15.66 13.93 -4.00
CA LYS A 32 14.50 13.22 -3.45
C LYS A 32 13.49 12.84 -4.52
N CYS A 33 12.88 11.69 -4.33
CA CYS A 33 11.75 11.16 -5.09
C CYS A 33 10.50 11.18 -4.24
N LYS A 34 9.36 11.40 -4.87
CA LYS A 34 8.04 11.27 -4.21
C LYS A 34 7.50 9.87 -4.47
N PHE A 35 7.14 9.19 -3.40
CA PHE A 35 6.43 7.92 -3.41
C PHE A 35 5.03 8.16 -2.89
N ILE A 36 4.03 7.95 -3.74
CA ILE A 36 2.64 8.28 -3.42
C ILE A 36 1.82 7.00 -3.40
N ASN A 37 1.12 6.79 -2.28
CA ASN A 37 0.17 5.71 -2.11
C ASN A 37 -1.23 6.22 -2.44
N PHE A 38 -1.70 5.91 -3.67
CA PHE A 38 -3.00 6.35 -4.18
C PHE A 38 -3.99 5.19 -4.15
N GLU A 39 -4.24 4.65 -2.95
CA GLU A 39 -5.14 3.49 -2.77
C GLU A 39 -6.60 3.85 -2.98
N ASP A 40 -7.00 5.04 -2.55
CA ASP A 40 -8.36 5.54 -2.70
C ASP A 40 -8.39 6.58 -3.83
N ASP A 41 -8.76 6.12 -5.02
CA ASP A 41 -8.90 6.95 -6.21
C ASP A 41 -10.32 7.50 -6.42
N GLY A 42 -11.24 7.19 -5.49
CA GLY A 42 -12.63 7.61 -5.55
C GLY A 42 -13.52 6.72 -6.43
N PHE A 43 -13.00 5.58 -6.90
CA PHE A 43 -13.79 4.59 -7.61
C PHE A 43 -14.07 3.37 -6.74
N ILE A 44 -15.27 2.85 -6.86
CA ILE A 44 -15.71 1.62 -6.20
C ILE A 44 -16.16 0.59 -7.23
N VAL A 45 -16.00 -0.69 -6.90
CA VAL A 45 -16.50 -1.78 -7.72
C VAL A 45 -17.97 -2.00 -7.44
N ALA A 46 -18.83 -1.67 -8.40
CA ALA A 46 -20.26 -1.94 -8.36
C ALA A 46 -20.59 -3.25 -9.07
N LYS A 47 -21.42 -4.08 -8.42
CA LYS A 47 -21.83 -5.38 -8.98
C LYS A 47 -22.51 -5.18 -10.32
N HIS A 48 -22.07 -5.93 -11.34
CA HIS A 48 -22.57 -5.92 -12.72
C HIS A 48 -22.36 -4.61 -13.52
N VAL A 49 -21.71 -3.60 -12.92
CA VAL A 49 -21.46 -2.29 -13.59
C VAL A 49 -19.96 -2.07 -13.84
N GLY A 50 -19.10 -2.53 -12.92
CA GLY A 50 -17.67 -2.29 -12.97
C GLY A 50 -17.26 -1.18 -12.03
N LEU A 51 -16.25 -0.40 -12.41
CA LEU A 51 -15.77 0.74 -11.63
C LEU A 51 -16.71 1.94 -11.80
N VAL A 52 -17.17 2.48 -10.68
CA VAL A 52 -18.08 3.64 -10.63
C VAL A 52 -17.49 4.69 -9.71
N ASP A 53 -17.51 5.95 -10.13
CA ASP A 53 -17.14 7.09 -9.30
C ASP A 53 -18.11 7.20 -8.11
N ASN A 54 -17.57 7.19 -6.89
CA ASN A 54 -18.34 7.37 -5.66
C ASN A 54 -18.66 8.85 -5.35
N GLY A 55 -18.32 9.76 -6.28
CA GLY A 55 -18.48 11.19 -6.15
C GLY A 55 -17.24 11.92 -5.62
N THR A 56 -16.14 11.21 -5.29
CA THR A 56 -14.91 11.81 -4.75
C THR A 56 -13.71 11.73 -5.70
N ALA A 57 -13.82 11.04 -6.85
CA ALA A 57 -12.70 10.80 -7.75
C ALA A 57 -12.03 12.09 -8.24
N LYS A 58 -12.80 13.14 -8.51
CA LYS A 58 -12.26 14.44 -8.91
C LYS A 58 -11.41 15.08 -7.82
N ASP A 59 -11.88 15.06 -6.57
CA ASP A 59 -11.19 15.67 -5.44
C ASP A 59 -9.94 14.86 -5.08
N ARG A 60 -10.01 13.52 -5.13
CA ARG A 60 -8.86 12.63 -4.92
C ARG A 60 -7.77 12.88 -5.97
N LYS A 61 -8.16 12.98 -7.24
CA LYS A 61 -7.24 13.31 -8.33
C LYS A 61 -6.61 14.70 -8.14
N GLN A 62 -7.40 15.71 -7.75
CA GLN A 62 -6.88 17.05 -7.53
C GLN A 62 -5.89 17.07 -6.37
N HIS A 63 -6.18 16.39 -5.26
CA HIS A 63 -5.28 16.24 -4.14
C HIS A 63 -3.94 15.60 -4.57
N LEU A 64 -3.99 14.50 -5.32
CA LEU A 64 -2.80 13.86 -5.88
C LEU A 64 -1.94 14.84 -6.68
N LEU A 65 -2.57 15.61 -7.58
CA LEU A 65 -1.87 16.59 -8.44
C LEU A 65 -1.25 17.74 -7.61
N ASP A 66 -1.92 18.18 -6.57
CA ASP A 66 -1.43 19.27 -5.73
C ASP A 66 -0.25 18.82 -4.87
N VAL A 67 -0.29 17.59 -4.33
CA VAL A 67 0.86 16.99 -3.63
C VAL A 67 2.03 16.76 -4.59
N TRP A 68 1.77 16.20 -5.77
CA TRP A 68 2.82 15.95 -6.76
C TRP A 68 3.52 17.25 -7.19
N ASN A 69 2.74 18.29 -7.43
CA ASN A 69 3.27 19.61 -7.81
C ASN A 69 3.87 20.40 -6.64
N GLY A 70 3.81 19.88 -5.41
CA GLY A 70 4.35 20.55 -4.23
C GLY A 70 3.55 21.75 -3.76
N LYS A 71 2.27 21.87 -4.15
CA LYS A 71 1.40 22.96 -3.70
C LYS A 71 0.90 22.75 -2.25
N ILE A 72 0.76 21.50 -1.85
CA ILE A 72 0.37 21.09 -0.49
C ILE A 72 1.31 20.02 0.01
N GLU A 73 1.55 20.00 1.31
CA GLU A 73 2.20 18.90 2.01
C GLU A 73 1.14 17.83 2.32
N ALA A 74 1.54 16.57 2.22
CA ALA A 74 0.67 15.45 2.54
C ALA A 74 1.24 14.66 3.72
N GLU A 75 0.36 13.95 4.42
CA GLU A 75 0.74 12.99 5.45
C GLU A 75 1.63 11.89 4.87
N ASN A 76 2.55 11.36 5.68
CA ASN A 76 3.46 10.29 5.27
C ASN A 76 2.74 9.04 4.77
N LYS A 77 1.52 8.79 5.28
CA LYS A 77 0.64 7.71 4.80
C LYS A 77 0.29 7.86 3.31
N PHE A 78 0.18 9.09 2.81
CA PHE A 78 -0.13 9.37 1.41
C PHE A 78 1.12 9.57 0.57
N CYS A 79 2.11 10.34 1.05
CA CYS A 79 3.30 10.67 0.28
C CYS A 79 4.55 10.67 1.16
N VAL A 80 5.56 9.90 0.77
CA VAL A 80 6.91 9.95 1.36
C VAL A 80 7.86 10.55 0.33
N GLU A 81 8.69 11.50 0.76
CA GLU A 81 9.72 12.13 -0.06
C GLU A 81 11.11 11.80 0.48
N THR A 82 11.87 10.98 -0.24
CA THR A 82 13.18 10.49 0.17
C THR A 82 14.12 10.29 -1.03
N THR A 83 15.40 10.18 -0.76
CA THR A 83 16.40 9.72 -1.74
C THR A 83 16.23 8.23 -1.99
N ILE A 84 16.70 7.76 -3.14
CA ILE A 84 16.65 6.35 -3.54
C ILE A 84 18.02 5.86 -3.98
N ASP A 85 18.30 4.60 -3.70
CA ASP A 85 19.40 3.86 -4.27
C ASP A 85 18.91 2.85 -5.33
N PRO A 86 19.74 2.46 -6.30
CA PRO A 86 19.34 1.52 -7.35
C PRO A 86 18.91 0.14 -6.84
N GLU A 87 19.37 -0.24 -5.65
CA GLU A 87 19.09 -1.54 -5.02
C GLU A 87 17.85 -1.51 -4.13
N ASP A 88 17.26 -0.33 -3.90
CA ASP A 88 16.06 -0.18 -3.08
C ASP A 88 14.80 -0.65 -3.81
N GLU A 89 13.78 -1.03 -3.03
CA GLU A 89 12.44 -1.20 -3.57
C GLU A 89 11.77 0.15 -3.78
N TRP A 90 11.26 0.41 -4.99
CA TRP A 90 10.70 1.70 -5.36
C TRP A 90 9.18 1.73 -5.13
N LEU A 91 8.78 1.47 -3.89
CA LEU A 91 7.38 1.48 -3.46
C LEU A 91 7.21 2.37 -2.23
N HIS A 92 6.06 3.04 -2.13
CA HIS A 92 5.72 3.86 -0.97
C HIS A 92 5.84 3.06 0.35
N SER A 93 5.36 1.83 0.37
CA SER A 93 5.36 0.96 1.55
C SER A 93 6.76 0.59 2.07
N PHE A 94 7.79 0.71 1.24
CA PHE A 94 9.18 0.49 1.66
C PHE A 94 9.71 1.64 2.52
N TYR A 95 9.24 2.87 2.26
CA TYR A 95 9.71 4.08 2.94
C TYR A 95 8.74 4.61 3.99
N TYR A 96 7.52 4.09 4.01
CA TYR A 96 6.51 4.49 4.97
C TYR A 96 6.66 3.71 6.27
N PHE A 97 6.86 4.43 7.36
CA PHE A 97 6.83 3.88 8.72
C PHE A 97 5.57 4.37 9.40
N ASN A 98 4.77 3.43 9.88
CA ASN A 98 3.60 3.74 10.67
C ASN A 98 4.03 3.94 12.13
N ASP A 99 3.98 5.18 12.60
CA ASP A 99 4.29 5.55 14.00
C ASP A 99 3.05 5.37 14.92
N GLU A 100 1.91 4.94 14.37
CA GLU A 100 0.72 4.66 15.17
C GLU A 100 0.97 3.44 16.04
N ILE A 101 0.96 3.64 17.36
CA ILE A 101 1.01 2.53 18.31
C ILE A 101 -0.38 1.87 18.33
N PRO A 102 -0.50 0.58 17.98
CA PRO A 102 -1.78 -0.10 18.00
C PRO A 102 -2.43 -0.02 19.39
N SER A 103 -3.72 0.21 19.43
CA SER A 103 -4.47 0.18 20.68
C SER A 103 -4.51 -1.24 21.27
N GLU A 104 -4.79 -1.36 22.57
CA GLU A 104 -4.98 -2.66 23.21
C GLU A 104 -6.11 -3.45 22.53
N GLU A 105 -7.12 -2.76 22.03
CA GLU A 105 -8.25 -3.37 21.30
C GLU A 105 -7.81 -3.94 19.94
N ASP A 106 -6.96 -3.22 19.20
CA ASP A 106 -6.39 -3.70 17.94
C ASP A 106 -5.52 -4.95 18.17
N PHE A 107 -4.75 -4.94 19.27
CA PHE A 107 -3.94 -6.09 19.65
C PHE A 107 -4.80 -7.31 19.98
N ARG A 108 -5.85 -7.13 20.77
CA ARG A 108 -6.79 -8.21 21.12
C ARG A 108 -7.50 -8.75 19.89
N LYS A 109 -7.93 -7.87 18.99
CA LYS A 109 -8.55 -8.26 17.72
C LYS A 109 -7.60 -9.08 16.85
N THR A 110 -6.38 -8.62 16.67
CA THR A 110 -5.36 -9.34 15.89
C THR A 110 -5.08 -10.72 16.48
N MET A 111 -4.98 -10.83 17.82
CA MET A 111 -4.81 -12.11 18.51
C MET A 111 -6.01 -13.03 18.30
N ALA A 112 -7.23 -12.51 18.41
CA ALA A 112 -8.45 -13.30 18.19
C ALA A 112 -8.55 -13.80 16.75
N ASP A 113 -8.23 -12.95 15.78
CA ASP A 113 -8.21 -13.30 14.35
C ASP A 113 -7.16 -14.38 14.06
N TYR A 114 -5.96 -14.26 14.65
CA TYR A 114 -4.91 -15.27 14.53
C TYR A 114 -5.31 -16.63 15.15
N LEU A 115 -5.87 -16.63 16.34
CA LEU A 115 -6.34 -17.86 16.99
C LEU A 115 -7.47 -18.51 16.19
N THR A 116 -8.37 -17.70 15.64
CA THR A 116 -9.44 -18.18 14.77
C THR A 116 -8.88 -18.79 13.48
N PHE A 117 -7.87 -18.16 12.90
CA PHE A 117 -7.17 -18.69 11.74
C PHE A 117 -6.49 -20.03 12.06
N GLN A 118 -5.73 -20.12 13.16
CA GLN A 118 -5.10 -21.38 13.57
C GLN A 118 -6.13 -22.48 13.80
N PHE A 119 -7.21 -22.18 14.53
CA PHE A 119 -8.27 -23.13 14.77
C PHE A 119 -8.89 -23.66 13.48
N ASN A 120 -9.20 -22.77 12.55
CA ASN A 120 -9.72 -23.14 11.23
C ASN A 120 -8.74 -24.02 10.45
N MET A 121 -7.45 -23.69 10.47
CA MET A 121 -6.43 -24.49 9.79
C MET A 121 -6.31 -25.90 10.39
N ILE A 122 -6.33 -26.03 11.72
CA ILE A 122 -6.26 -27.32 12.41
C ILE A 122 -7.51 -28.16 12.10
N THR A 123 -8.69 -27.57 12.19
CA THR A 123 -9.96 -28.28 11.92
C THR A 123 -10.10 -28.75 10.48
N HIS A 124 -9.44 -28.06 9.52
CA HIS A 124 -9.38 -28.46 8.12
C HIS A 124 -8.16 -29.34 7.79
N GLY A 125 -7.51 -29.94 8.78
CA GLY A 125 -6.39 -30.87 8.59
C GLY A 125 -5.07 -30.25 8.15
N ARG A 126 -4.89 -28.92 8.31
CA ARG A 126 -3.68 -28.20 7.97
C ARG A 126 -2.86 -27.77 9.19
N GLY A 127 -3.10 -28.39 10.35
CA GLY A 127 -2.37 -28.11 11.61
C GLY A 127 -0.86 -28.33 11.51
N TYR A 128 -0.42 -29.22 10.64
CA TYR A 128 1.00 -29.49 10.39
C TYR A 128 1.83 -28.26 10.00
N LEU A 129 1.18 -27.19 9.48
CA LEU A 129 1.87 -25.96 9.13
C LEU A 129 2.38 -25.17 10.35
N PHE A 130 1.88 -25.49 11.54
CA PHE A 130 2.27 -24.85 12.80
C PHE A 130 3.20 -25.74 13.65
N ASP A 131 3.49 -26.97 13.21
CA ASP A 131 4.31 -27.93 13.98
C ASP A 131 5.82 -27.75 13.76
N ASN A 132 6.27 -26.84 12.89
CA ASN A 132 7.68 -26.69 12.49
C ASN A 132 8.58 -25.96 13.50
N GLU A 133 8.08 -25.59 14.69
CA GLU A 133 8.93 -24.92 15.70
C GLU A 133 9.66 -25.91 16.66
N LYS A 134 9.61 -27.22 16.42
CA LYS A 134 10.20 -28.21 17.35
C LYS A 134 11.49 -28.88 16.91
N ASN A 135 12.10 -28.48 15.79
CA ASN A 135 13.26 -29.18 15.23
C ASN A 135 14.59 -28.39 15.23
N ASP A 136 14.73 -27.32 16.00
CA ASP A 136 16.02 -26.67 16.20
C ASP A 136 16.39 -26.64 17.68
N GLU A 137 16.71 -27.83 18.25
CA GLU A 137 17.56 -28.02 19.44
C GLU A 137 18.77 -28.88 19.06
#